data_7b01a35e3bd46adc24533bd05628c43c
#
_entry.id   7b01a35e3bd46adc24533bd05628c43c
#
_cell.length_a   1.000
_cell.length_b   1.000
_cell.length_c   1.000
_cell.angle_alpha   90.00
_cell.angle_beta   90.00
_cell.angle_gamma   90.00
#
_symmetry.space_group_name_H-M   'P 1'
#
loop_
_entity.id
_entity.type
_entity.pdbx_description
1 polymer ?
#
loop_
_entity_poly.entity_id
_entity_poly.type
_entity_poly.pdbx_seq_one_letter_code
_entity_poly.pdbx_strand_id
1 'polypeptide(L)'
;MTIQQFYQLGIQLGIKHDLRGPAKVKKYLERTKKKYEKLPKDEQAEFDREKLTNPYSDTRVLNDTGKQVKKVLVGIDMEVGEMLLADKLGDIDLVIAHHPEGSALADLHSVMDLQAEVLAQYGVPINIAESVLRPRISEVSRGISPINHDRAVDAAKILNLGFMCAHTPCDNMAASFMTKFIAKKSPETVGEIMEALKEIPEYKEAAKRKAGPMLFTGSPENRAGKIVVTEFTGGTEGSKEMYEKIAAAGIGTVIGMHMHEEHRKEAEKYHINVVIAGHMSSDSLGVNLFLDELERKGVKIVPVSGLIRVKRK
;
A
#
# COMPACT_ATOMS: atom_id res chain seq x y z
N MET A 1 5.31 -0.26 23.96
CA MET A 1 6.20 0.19 22.86
C MET A 1 6.00 1.70 22.65
N THR A 2 7.02 2.43 22.20
CA THR A 2 6.86 3.83 21.76
C THR A 2 6.32 3.91 20.33
N ILE A 3 5.80 5.08 19.91
CA ILE A 3 5.31 5.30 18.53
C ILE A 3 6.44 5.05 17.53
N GLN A 4 7.66 5.48 17.82
CA GLN A 4 8.85 5.21 16.98
C GLN A 4 9.13 3.72 16.81
N GLN A 5 8.90 2.91 17.83
CA GLN A 5 9.06 1.45 17.72
C GLN A 5 7.97 0.80 16.84
N PHE A 6 6.73 1.34 16.83
CA PHE A 6 5.68 0.92 15.88
C PHE A 6 6.09 1.25 14.46
N TYR A 7 6.52 2.49 14.24
CA TYR A 7 6.99 2.96 12.94
C TYR A 7 8.14 2.10 12.40
N GLN A 8 9.19 1.89 13.21
CA GLN A 8 10.33 1.07 12.80
C GLN A 8 9.92 -0.40 12.49
N LEU A 9 9.01 -0.96 13.28
CA LEU A 9 8.48 -2.30 13.00
C LEU A 9 7.75 -2.32 11.65
N GLY A 10 6.92 -1.32 11.36
CA GLY A 10 6.23 -1.19 10.07
C GLY A 10 7.21 -1.16 8.90
N ILE A 11 8.26 -0.30 8.98
CA ILE A 11 9.30 -0.22 7.95
C ILE A 11 10.04 -1.56 7.77
N GLN A 12 10.43 -2.22 8.86
CA GLN A 12 11.11 -3.52 8.79
C GLN A 12 10.25 -4.62 8.13
N LEU A 13 8.96 -4.67 8.48
CA LEU A 13 8.01 -5.60 7.88
C LEU A 13 7.79 -5.26 6.41
N GLY A 14 7.64 -3.98 6.07
CA GLY A 14 7.53 -3.50 4.70
C GLY A 14 8.73 -3.95 3.85
N ILE A 15 9.96 -3.77 4.33
CA ILE A 15 11.19 -4.20 3.64
C ILE A 15 11.25 -5.73 3.49
N LYS A 16 10.85 -6.47 4.54
CA LYS A 16 10.82 -7.95 4.51
C LYS A 16 9.87 -8.50 3.46
N HIS A 17 8.75 -7.82 3.24
CA HIS A 17 7.68 -8.24 2.32
C HIS A 17 7.66 -7.48 1.00
N ASP A 18 8.61 -6.56 0.78
CA ASP A 18 8.74 -5.81 -0.46
C ASP A 18 8.97 -6.75 -1.66
N LEU A 19 8.16 -6.62 -2.68
CA LEU A 19 8.24 -7.48 -3.87
C LEU A 19 9.58 -7.33 -4.59
N ARG A 20 10.27 -6.20 -4.44
CA ARG A 20 11.64 -6.02 -4.97
C ARG A 20 12.66 -6.93 -4.29
N GLY A 21 12.39 -7.28 -3.05
CA GLY A 21 13.29 -8.01 -2.16
C GLY A 21 14.26 -7.10 -1.39
N PRO A 22 14.65 -7.49 -0.16
CA PRO A 22 15.45 -6.64 0.74
C PRO A 22 16.78 -6.14 0.16
N ALA A 23 17.41 -6.94 -0.71
CA ALA A 23 18.67 -6.55 -1.36
C ALA A 23 18.51 -5.36 -2.33
N LYS A 24 17.42 -5.31 -3.09
CA LYS A 24 17.13 -4.16 -3.99
C LYS A 24 16.73 -2.93 -3.18
N VAL A 25 15.93 -3.11 -2.12
CA VAL A 25 15.58 -2.00 -1.20
C VAL A 25 16.83 -1.40 -0.57
N LYS A 26 17.78 -2.21 -0.12
CA LYS A 26 19.07 -1.73 0.40
C LYS A 26 19.81 -0.90 -0.65
N LYS A 27 19.91 -1.40 -1.90
CA LYS A 27 20.54 -0.66 -3.00
C LYS A 27 19.83 0.66 -3.30
N TYR A 28 18.51 0.69 -3.21
CA TYR A 28 17.73 1.92 -3.35
C TYR A 28 18.12 2.96 -2.29
N LEU A 29 18.15 2.58 -1.01
CA LEU A 29 18.57 3.46 0.09
C LEU A 29 20.03 3.93 -0.06
N GLU A 30 20.93 3.07 -0.50
CA GLU A 30 22.34 3.45 -0.79
C GLU A 30 22.42 4.47 -1.94
N ARG A 31 21.61 4.33 -3.00
CA ARG A 31 21.52 5.31 -4.10
C ARG A 31 20.97 6.64 -3.61
N THR A 32 19.92 6.61 -2.80
CA THR A 32 19.31 7.81 -2.19
C THR A 32 20.32 8.55 -1.32
N LYS A 33 21.08 7.83 -0.48
CA LYS A 33 22.15 8.41 0.33
C LYS A 33 23.23 9.08 -0.53
N LYS A 34 23.73 8.40 -1.57
CA LYS A 34 24.72 8.95 -2.50
C LYS A 34 24.19 10.19 -3.24
N LYS A 35 22.90 10.22 -3.57
CA LYS A 35 22.25 11.38 -4.18
C LYS A 35 22.24 12.55 -3.21
N TYR A 36 21.79 12.34 -1.97
CA TYR A 36 21.78 13.35 -0.90
C TYR A 36 23.17 13.94 -0.65
N GLU A 37 24.21 13.12 -0.55
CA GLU A 37 25.59 13.55 -0.30
C GLU A 37 26.16 14.46 -1.40
N LYS A 38 25.58 14.40 -2.62
CA LYS A 38 25.97 15.22 -3.77
C LYS A 38 25.15 16.49 -3.93
N LEU A 39 24.06 16.66 -3.19
CA LEU A 39 23.23 17.85 -3.27
C LEU A 39 24.00 19.09 -2.74
N PRO A 40 23.75 20.29 -3.27
CA PRO A 40 24.16 21.55 -2.66
C PRO A 40 23.63 21.67 -1.23
N LYS A 41 24.29 22.47 -0.37
CA LYS A 41 23.93 22.56 1.06
C LYS A 41 22.52 23.10 1.31
N ASP A 42 22.03 23.99 0.49
CA ASP A 42 20.68 24.52 0.50
C ASP A 42 19.65 23.42 0.17
N GLU A 43 19.87 22.65 -0.87
CA GLU A 43 19.02 21.49 -1.20
C GLU A 43 19.09 20.38 -0.15
N GLN A 44 20.26 20.18 0.51
CA GLN A 44 20.36 19.23 1.63
C GLN A 44 19.54 19.68 2.84
N ALA A 45 19.35 20.97 3.05
CA ALA A 45 18.53 21.51 4.14
C ALA A 45 17.03 21.23 3.93
N GLU A 46 16.57 21.20 2.68
CA GLU A 46 15.19 20.92 2.30
C GLU A 46 14.90 19.41 2.15
N PHE A 47 15.98 18.60 2.08
CA PHE A 47 15.85 17.16 1.85
C PHE A 47 15.18 16.44 3.03
N ASP A 48 14.16 15.63 2.73
CA ASP A 48 13.55 14.72 3.71
C ASP A 48 14.53 13.62 4.13
N ARG A 49 15.15 13.79 5.31
CA ARG A 49 16.17 12.88 5.82
C ARG A 49 15.64 11.49 6.19
N GLU A 50 14.32 11.33 6.39
CA GLU A 50 13.74 10.01 6.62
C GLU A 50 13.94 9.09 5.39
N LYS A 51 13.98 9.62 4.18
CA LYS A 51 14.28 8.88 2.95
C LYS A 51 15.63 8.17 2.94
N LEU A 52 16.55 8.52 3.86
CA LEU A 52 17.84 7.84 3.98
C LEU A 52 17.73 6.46 4.66
N THR A 53 16.64 6.22 5.40
CA THR A 53 16.42 4.98 6.17
C THR A 53 15.05 4.34 5.92
N ASN A 54 14.06 5.13 5.52
CA ASN A 54 12.72 4.71 5.16
C ASN A 54 12.52 4.79 3.63
N PRO A 55 12.32 3.66 2.93
CA PRO A 55 12.08 3.67 1.48
C PRO A 55 10.63 4.00 1.11
N TYR A 56 9.74 4.25 2.07
CA TYR A 56 8.30 4.44 1.89
C TYR A 56 7.88 5.84 2.38
N SER A 57 7.82 6.79 1.43
CA SER A 57 7.50 8.20 1.73
C SER A 57 6.10 8.39 2.32
N ASP A 58 5.20 7.48 2.05
CA ASP A 58 3.80 7.44 2.48
C ASP A 58 3.57 6.79 3.86
N THR A 59 4.65 6.54 4.59
CA THR A 59 4.61 5.97 5.94
C THR A 59 5.43 6.85 6.87
N ARG A 60 4.77 7.52 7.82
CA ARG A 60 5.34 8.54 8.69
C ARG A 60 4.73 8.53 10.09
N VAL A 61 5.50 8.98 11.06
CA VAL A 61 4.96 9.46 12.33
C VAL A 61 4.57 10.93 12.15
N LEU A 62 3.28 11.23 12.33
CA LEU A 62 2.71 12.56 12.09
C LEU A 62 2.58 13.38 13.38
N ASN A 63 2.34 12.69 14.50
CA ASN A 63 2.39 13.29 15.85
C ASN A 63 2.92 12.28 16.86
N ASP A 64 4.06 12.57 17.47
CA ASP A 64 4.65 11.73 18.53
C ASP A 64 4.46 12.38 19.90
N THR A 65 3.66 11.75 20.74
CA THR A 65 3.39 12.22 22.11
C THR A 65 4.46 11.81 23.11
N GLY A 66 5.45 11.01 22.71
CA GLY A 66 6.47 10.44 23.59
C GLY A 66 5.97 9.38 24.57
N LYS A 67 4.67 9.06 24.54
CA LYS A 67 4.05 8.11 25.47
C LYS A 67 4.27 6.65 25.05
N GLN A 68 4.14 5.75 26.04
CA GLN A 68 4.06 4.31 25.76
C GLN A 68 2.68 3.97 25.21
N VAL A 69 2.66 3.25 24.09
CA VAL A 69 1.43 2.83 23.41
C VAL A 69 1.00 1.45 23.93
N LYS A 70 -0.20 1.37 24.46
CA LYS A 70 -0.86 0.13 24.93
C LYS A 70 -2.12 -0.19 24.13
N LYS A 71 -2.83 0.84 23.64
CA LYS A 71 -4.08 0.72 22.90
C LYS A 71 -4.08 1.65 21.69
N VAL A 72 -4.43 1.09 20.53
CA VAL A 72 -4.45 1.81 19.26
C VAL A 72 -5.83 1.79 18.63
N LEU A 73 -6.23 2.91 18.02
CA LEU A 73 -7.35 3.02 17.10
C LEU A 73 -6.80 2.92 15.68
N VAL A 74 -7.30 1.97 14.88
CA VAL A 74 -6.75 1.71 13.54
C VAL A 74 -7.85 1.62 12.52
N GLY A 75 -7.67 2.28 11.39
CA GLY A 75 -8.60 2.24 10.27
C GLY A 75 -7.90 2.47 8.94
N ILE A 76 -8.69 2.39 7.87
CA ILE A 76 -8.18 2.68 6.52
C ILE A 76 -8.05 4.18 6.37
N ASP A 77 -9.16 4.93 6.47
CA ASP A 77 -9.20 6.40 6.42
C ASP A 77 -9.34 6.96 7.83
N MET A 78 -8.36 7.71 8.32
CA MET A 78 -8.36 8.25 9.67
C MET A 78 -8.27 9.77 9.62
N GLU A 79 -9.43 10.41 9.52
CA GLU A 79 -9.57 11.86 9.42
C GLU A 79 -9.89 12.51 10.78
N VAL A 80 -10.35 13.76 10.75
CA VAL A 80 -10.72 14.52 11.96
C VAL A 80 -11.82 13.81 12.78
N GLY A 81 -12.76 13.13 12.11
CA GLY A 81 -13.82 12.37 12.78
C GLY A 81 -13.29 11.24 13.65
N GLU A 82 -12.30 10.50 13.16
CA GLU A 82 -11.66 9.40 13.87
C GLU A 82 -10.76 9.90 15.01
N MET A 83 -10.14 11.10 14.85
CA MET A 83 -9.41 11.75 15.95
C MET A 83 -10.34 12.12 17.10
N LEU A 84 -11.52 12.70 16.80
CA LEU A 84 -12.54 12.99 17.81
C LEU A 84 -13.11 11.72 18.46
N LEU A 85 -13.25 10.64 17.69
CA LEU A 85 -13.65 9.33 18.22
C LEU A 85 -12.60 8.79 19.20
N ALA A 86 -11.31 8.88 18.86
CA ALA A 86 -10.20 8.46 19.72
C ALA A 86 -10.20 9.23 21.04
N ASP A 87 -10.38 10.55 20.99
CA ASP A 87 -10.49 11.40 22.17
C ASP A 87 -11.70 11.02 23.03
N LYS A 88 -12.86 10.81 22.42
CA LYS A 88 -14.09 10.41 23.13
C LYS A 88 -13.99 9.06 23.82
N LEU A 89 -13.20 8.12 23.27
CA LEU A 89 -12.91 6.82 23.90
C LEU A 89 -12.01 6.98 25.13
N GLY A 90 -11.16 8.00 25.17
CA GLY A 90 -10.41 8.44 26.34
C GLY A 90 -9.19 7.59 26.72
N ASP A 91 -9.00 6.43 26.12
CA ASP A 91 -7.91 5.47 26.44
C ASP A 91 -7.12 5.01 25.20
N ILE A 92 -7.16 5.80 24.11
CA ILE A 92 -6.38 5.57 22.90
C ILE A 92 -5.04 6.31 23.00
N ASP A 93 -3.96 5.59 22.85
CA ASP A 93 -2.60 6.15 22.90
C ASP A 93 -2.09 6.58 21.52
N LEU A 94 -2.53 5.87 20.46
CA LEU A 94 -2.09 6.06 19.08
C LEU A 94 -3.22 5.79 18.11
N VAL A 95 -3.38 6.67 17.13
CA VAL A 95 -4.20 6.47 15.94
C VAL A 95 -3.29 6.04 14.80
N ILE A 96 -3.66 4.96 14.09
CA ILE A 96 -2.93 4.46 12.92
C ILE A 96 -3.85 4.53 11.71
N ALA A 97 -3.48 5.33 10.72
CA ALA A 97 -4.11 5.36 9.41
C ALA A 97 -3.40 4.38 8.46
N HIS A 98 -4.16 3.66 7.64
CA HIS A 98 -3.59 2.99 6.49
C HIS A 98 -3.33 3.99 5.38
N HIS A 99 -4.36 4.67 4.89
CA HIS A 99 -4.19 5.72 3.89
C HIS A 99 -3.40 6.90 4.47
N PRO A 100 -2.48 7.47 3.69
CA PRO A 100 -1.57 8.49 4.19
C PRO A 100 -2.26 9.83 4.43
N GLU A 101 -1.81 10.51 5.49
CA GLU A 101 -2.18 11.87 5.88
C GLU A 101 -0.91 12.72 6.07
N GLY A 102 -1.07 14.02 6.19
CA GLY A 102 0.04 14.93 6.47
C GLY A 102 1.18 14.83 5.46
N SER A 103 2.41 14.80 5.96
CA SER A 103 3.61 14.69 5.13
C SER A 103 3.70 13.37 4.37
N ALA A 104 3.05 12.31 4.84
CA ALA A 104 2.96 11.03 4.13
C ALA A 104 2.11 11.16 2.87
N LEU A 105 0.98 11.87 2.92
CA LEU A 105 0.13 12.16 1.76
C LEU A 105 0.83 13.12 0.80
N ALA A 106 1.46 14.18 1.30
CA ALA A 106 2.14 15.18 0.47
C ALA A 106 3.22 14.58 -0.43
N ASP A 107 3.91 13.53 0.03
CA ASP A 107 4.99 12.87 -0.71
C ASP A 107 4.63 11.46 -1.21
N LEU A 108 3.35 11.13 -1.28
CA LEU A 108 2.85 9.82 -1.74
C LEU A 108 3.43 9.43 -3.11
N HIS A 109 3.54 10.38 -4.02
CA HIS A 109 4.03 10.14 -5.39
C HIS A 109 5.46 9.58 -5.43
N SER A 110 6.29 9.88 -4.43
CA SER A 110 7.69 9.42 -4.40
C SER A 110 7.84 7.91 -4.21
N VAL A 111 6.86 7.22 -3.62
CA VAL A 111 6.93 5.76 -3.45
C VAL A 111 6.58 4.99 -4.73
N MET A 112 5.96 5.65 -5.72
CA MET A 112 5.51 5.03 -6.96
C MET A 112 6.66 4.48 -7.83
N ASP A 113 7.89 4.95 -7.66
CA ASP A 113 9.07 4.41 -8.31
C ASP A 113 9.25 2.89 -8.05
N LEU A 114 8.72 2.38 -6.94
CA LEU A 114 8.68 0.95 -6.62
C LEU A 114 7.99 0.13 -7.72
N GLN A 115 6.94 0.66 -8.31
CA GLN A 115 6.16 -0.04 -9.34
C GLN A 115 6.99 -0.39 -10.57
N ALA A 116 7.94 0.47 -10.98
CA ALA A 116 8.83 0.17 -12.10
C ALA A 116 9.69 -1.08 -11.85
N GLU A 117 10.22 -1.21 -10.63
CA GLU A 117 11.02 -2.37 -10.26
C GLU A 117 10.17 -3.66 -10.13
N VAL A 118 8.90 -3.54 -9.73
CA VAL A 118 7.94 -4.66 -9.71
C VAL A 118 7.59 -5.09 -11.13
N LEU A 119 7.27 -4.16 -12.02
CA LEU A 119 7.02 -4.44 -13.43
C LEU A 119 8.22 -5.13 -14.11
N ALA A 120 9.44 -4.70 -13.74
CA ALA A 120 10.66 -5.33 -14.28
C ALA A 120 10.81 -6.80 -13.85
N GLN A 121 10.32 -7.20 -12.69
CA GLN A 121 10.29 -8.61 -12.27
C GLN A 121 9.30 -9.45 -13.08
N TYR A 122 8.27 -8.82 -13.61
CA TYR A 122 7.29 -9.48 -14.47
C TYR A 122 7.75 -9.61 -15.92
N GLY A 123 8.88 -8.96 -16.27
CA GLY A 123 9.51 -9.08 -17.59
C GLY A 123 9.44 -7.82 -18.44
N VAL A 124 8.91 -6.70 -17.91
CA VAL A 124 8.99 -5.40 -18.58
C VAL A 124 10.42 -4.83 -18.41
N PRO A 125 11.12 -4.44 -19.47
CA PRO A 125 12.43 -3.78 -19.31
C PRO A 125 12.35 -2.56 -18.40
N ILE A 126 13.29 -2.43 -17.46
CA ILE A 126 13.23 -1.40 -16.40
C ILE A 126 13.17 0.03 -16.96
N ASN A 127 13.91 0.32 -18.03
CA ASN A 127 13.89 1.64 -18.68
C ASN A 127 12.52 1.95 -19.31
N ILE A 128 11.80 0.94 -19.80
CA ILE A 128 10.44 1.09 -20.32
C ILE A 128 9.46 1.33 -19.15
N ALA A 129 9.55 0.54 -18.08
CA ALA A 129 8.72 0.70 -16.90
C ALA A 129 8.86 2.09 -16.27
N GLU A 130 10.10 2.59 -16.08
CA GLU A 130 10.36 3.94 -15.60
C GLU A 130 9.80 5.02 -16.56
N SER A 131 9.96 4.85 -17.86
CA SER A 131 9.48 5.81 -18.86
C SER A 131 7.95 5.92 -18.87
N VAL A 132 7.25 4.80 -18.73
CA VAL A 132 5.78 4.74 -18.71
C VAL A 132 5.22 5.32 -17.40
N LEU A 133 5.87 5.09 -16.28
CA LEU A 133 5.40 5.56 -14.96
C LEU A 133 5.69 7.04 -14.68
N ARG A 134 6.79 7.59 -15.20
CA ARG A 134 7.22 8.97 -14.91
C ARG A 134 6.14 10.04 -15.15
N PRO A 135 5.39 10.04 -16.28
CA PRO A 135 4.31 11.00 -16.49
C PRO A 135 3.21 10.88 -15.42
N ARG A 136 2.86 9.65 -15.04
CA ARG A 136 1.83 9.39 -14.02
C ARG A 136 2.27 9.82 -12.63
N ILE A 137 3.51 9.54 -12.23
CA ILE A 137 4.09 10.02 -10.96
C ILE A 137 4.04 11.54 -10.89
N SER A 138 4.38 12.22 -11.98
CA SER A 138 4.30 13.69 -12.06
C SER A 138 2.85 14.20 -12.00
N GLU A 139 1.89 13.49 -12.59
CA GLU A 139 0.46 13.80 -12.50
C GLU A 139 -0.04 13.68 -11.05
N VAL A 140 0.27 12.57 -10.37
CA VAL A 140 -0.08 12.34 -8.97
C VAL A 140 0.51 13.44 -8.09
N SER A 141 1.78 13.79 -8.27
CA SER A 141 2.43 14.87 -7.53
C SER A 141 1.67 16.22 -7.68
N ARG A 142 1.30 16.59 -8.90
CA ARG A 142 0.52 17.81 -9.15
C ARG A 142 -0.90 17.75 -8.60
N GLY A 143 -1.53 16.55 -8.60
CA GLY A 143 -2.87 16.35 -8.06
C GLY A 143 -2.93 16.45 -6.55
N ILE A 144 -1.87 15.99 -5.87
CA ILE A 144 -1.77 16.02 -4.40
C ILE A 144 -1.32 17.40 -3.89
N SER A 145 -0.45 18.10 -4.62
CA SER A 145 0.15 19.37 -4.18
C SER A 145 -0.85 20.42 -3.63
N PRO A 146 -2.04 20.64 -4.21
CA PRO A 146 -2.99 21.64 -3.72
C PRO A 146 -3.85 21.21 -2.53
N ILE A 147 -3.74 19.97 -2.08
CA ILE A 147 -4.60 19.42 -1.01
C ILE A 147 -4.13 19.94 0.35
N ASN A 148 -5.07 20.20 1.27
CA ASN A 148 -4.76 20.45 2.68
C ASN A 148 -4.45 19.12 3.38
N HIS A 149 -3.16 18.85 3.60
CA HIS A 149 -2.69 17.60 4.17
C HIS A 149 -2.79 17.54 5.71
N ASP A 150 -2.90 18.69 6.39
CA ASP A 150 -2.66 18.75 7.84
C ASP A 150 -3.93 18.69 8.71
N ARG A 151 -5.13 18.56 8.13
CA ARG A 151 -6.39 18.58 8.90
C ARG A 151 -6.43 17.56 10.04
N ALA A 152 -6.15 16.29 9.74
CA ALA A 152 -6.12 15.22 10.73
C ALA A 152 -4.91 15.33 11.66
N VAL A 153 -3.77 15.79 11.14
CA VAL A 153 -2.53 16.01 11.91
C VAL A 153 -2.73 17.10 12.96
N ASP A 154 -3.35 18.22 12.61
CA ASP A 154 -3.61 19.31 13.53
C ASP A 154 -4.64 18.90 14.60
N ALA A 155 -5.68 18.13 14.23
CA ALA A 155 -6.60 17.55 15.20
C ALA A 155 -5.89 16.64 16.20
N ALA A 156 -4.99 15.75 15.72
CA ALA A 156 -4.22 14.88 16.59
C ALA A 156 -3.30 15.67 17.55
N LYS A 157 -2.64 16.74 17.07
CA LYS A 157 -1.81 17.61 17.90
C LYS A 157 -2.63 18.31 19.00
N ILE A 158 -3.78 18.91 18.64
CA ILE A 158 -4.66 19.63 19.58
C ILE A 158 -5.19 18.68 20.65
N LEU A 159 -5.59 17.46 20.27
CA LEU A 159 -6.11 16.43 21.17
C LEU A 159 -5.01 15.64 21.90
N ASN A 160 -3.72 15.95 21.66
CA ASN A 160 -2.58 15.25 22.23
C ASN A 160 -2.63 13.73 22.04
N LEU A 161 -3.04 13.29 20.83
CA LEU A 161 -3.10 11.90 20.38
C LEU A 161 -1.86 11.55 19.55
N GLY A 162 -1.26 10.38 19.78
CA GLY A 162 -0.29 9.84 18.84
C GLY A 162 -0.93 9.60 17.47
N PHE A 163 -0.20 9.90 16.38
CA PHE A 163 -0.71 9.68 15.03
C PHE A 163 0.40 9.21 14.08
N MET A 164 0.15 8.15 13.33
CA MET A 164 1.03 7.67 12.27
C MET A 164 0.25 7.07 11.10
N CYS A 165 0.88 7.06 9.92
CA CYS A 165 0.40 6.32 8.76
C CYS A 165 1.31 5.11 8.48
N ALA A 166 0.70 4.01 8.00
CA ALA A 166 1.39 2.80 7.60
C ALA A 166 0.78 2.25 6.29
N HIS A 167 1.14 2.86 5.15
CA HIS A 167 0.58 2.55 3.83
C HIS A 167 1.41 1.47 3.11
N THR A 168 2.38 1.83 2.28
CA THR A 168 3.16 0.86 1.48
C THR A 168 3.74 -0.32 2.27
N PRO A 169 4.19 -0.23 3.54
CA PRO A 169 4.55 -1.40 4.32
C PRO A 169 3.44 -2.44 4.45
N CYS A 170 2.20 -2.01 4.71
CA CYS A 170 1.05 -2.91 4.79
C CYS A 170 0.69 -3.46 3.41
N ASP A 171 0.73 -2.64 2.37
CA ASP A 171 0.52 -3.04 0.98
C ASP A 171 1.52 -4.09 0.52
N ASN A 172 2.79 -3.93 0.86
CA ASN A 172 3.82 -4.93 0.58
C ASN A 172 3.50 -6.27 1.26
N MET A 173 2.95 -6.24 2.48
CA MET A 173 2.52 -7.44 3.17
C MET A 173 1.34 -8.10 2.46
N ALA A 174 0.34 -7.32 2.01
CA ALA A 174 -0.79 -7.80 1.22
C ALA A 174 -0.35 -8.38 -0.12
N ALA A 175 0.48 -7.65 -0.88
CA ALA A 175 1.01 -8.08 -2.17
C ALA A 175 1.84 -9.37 -2.08
N SER A 176 2.73 -9.45 -1.09
CA SER A 176 3.53 -10.64 -0.82
C SER A 176 2.66 -11.84 -0.41
N PHE A 177 1.64 -11.62 0.42
CA PHE A 177 0.68 -12.66 0.80
C PHE A 177 -0.07 -13.16 -0.43
N MET A 178 -0.65 -12.24 -1.22
CA MET A 178 -1.44 -12.57 -2.41
C MET A 178 -0.62 -13.32 -3.44
N THR A 179 0.60 -12.85 -3.74
CA THR A 179 1.51 -13.52 -4.69
C THR A 179 1.77 -14.98 -4.27
N LYS A 180 2.08 -15.22 -2.99
CA LYS A 180 2.32 -16.57 -2.47
C LYS A 180 1.06 -17.42 -2.44
N PHE A 181 -0.08 -16.81 -2.11
CA PHE A 181 -1.36 -17.50 -2.04
C PHE A 181 -1.78 -18.00 -3.43
N ILE A 182 -1.74 -17.14 -4.44
CA ILE A 182 -2.08 -17.49 -5.83
C ILE A 182 -1.09 -18.52 -6.39
N ALA A 183 0.21 -18.37 -6.14
CA ALA A 183 1.21 -19.34 -6.56
C ALA A 183 0.95 -20.73 -5.94
N LYS A 184 0.52 -20.79 -4.68
CA LYS A 184 0.14 -22.06 -4.00
C LYS A 184 -1.13 -22.68 -4.58
N LYS A 185 -2.11 -21.86 -4.98
CA LYS A 185 -3.38 -22.33 -5.56
C LYS A 185 -3.21 -22.80 -7.00
N SER A 186 -2.26 -22.23 -7.73
CA SER A 186 -1.98 -22.52 -9.15
C SER A 186 -3.23 -22.58 -10.02
N PRO A 187 -4.08 -21.54 -10.02
CA PRO A 187 -5.32 -21.56 -10.78
C PRO A 187 -5.04 -21.59 -12.29
N GLU A 188 -5.79 -22.40 -13.04
CA GLU A 188 -5.67 -22.51 -14.49
C GLU A 188 -6.61 -21.56 -15.24
N THR A 189 -7.75 -21.21 -14.61
CA THR A 189 -8.76 -20.33 -15.18
C THR A 189 -8.98 -19.08 -14.33
N VAL A 190 -9.57 -18.05 -14.91
CA VAL A 190 -9.94 -16.82 -14.21
C VAL A 190 -11.01 -17.09 -13.14
N GLY A 191 -11.94 -18.02 -13.40
CA GLY A 191 -12.94 -18.46 -12.44
C GLY A 191 -12.33 -19.06 -11.18
N GLU A 192 -11.30 -19.91 -11.34
CA GLU A 192 -10.57 -20.48 -10.20
C GLU A 192 -9.84 -19.41 -9.37
N ILE A 193 -9.35 -18.32 -9.98
CA ILE A 193 -8.81 -17.18 -9.24
C ILE A 193 -9.89 -16.55 -8.38
N MET A 194 -11.07 -16.29 -8.95
CA MET A 194 -12.21 -15.70 -8.25
C MET A 194 -12.67 -16.55 -7.07
N GLU A 195 -12.68 -17.87 -7.22
CA GLU A 195 -13.00 -18.81 -6.14
C GLU A 195 -11.93 -18.81 -5.06
N ALA A 196 -10.65 -18.88 -5.44
CA ALA A 196 -9.54 -18.84 -4.51
C ALA A 196 -9.54 -17.57 -3.65
N LEU A 197 -9.81 -16.40 -4.23
CA LEU A 197 -9.87 -15.14 -3.48
C LEU A 197 -10.95 -15.19 -2.39
N LYS A 198 -12.09 -15.83 -2.63
CA LYS A 198 -13.17 -15.96 -1.63
C LYS A 198 -12.82 -16.85 -0.44
N GLU A 199 -11.73 -17.60 -0.48
CA GLU A 199 -11.24 -18.35 0.67
C GLU A 199 -10.55 -17.46 1.70
N ILE A 200 -10.07 -16.26 1.29
CA ILE A 200 -9.43 -15.29 2.18
C ILE A 200 -10.51 -14.57 2.98
N PRO A 201 -10.44 -14.58 4.33
CA PRO A 201 -11.52 -14.08 5.18
C PRO A 201 -11.92 -12.63 4.91
N GLU A 202 -10.96 -11.73 4.65
CA GLU A 202 -11.23 -10.33 4.34
C GLU A 202 -12.08 -10.18 3.07
N TYR A 203 -11.75 -10.92 2.01
CA TYR A 203 -12.50 -10.89 0.76
C TYR A 203 -13.86 -11.58 0.88
N LYS A 204 -13.94 -12.65 1.67
CA LYS A 204 -15.21 -13.30 1.99
C LYS A 204 -16.16 -12.37 2.74
N GLU A 205 -15.65 -11.59 3.69
CA GLU A 205 -16.44 -10.60 4.42
C GLU A 205 -16.84 -9.42 3.52
N ALA A 206 -15.92 -8.92 2.69
CA ALA A 206 -16.21 -7.87 1.72
C ALA A 206 -17.27 -8.31 0.70
N ALA A 207 -17.26 -9.57 0.27
CA ALA A 207 -18.27 -10.10 -0.65
C ALA A 207 -19.70 -10.03 -0.07
N LYS A 208 -19.87 -10.29 1.25
CA LYS A 208 -21.16 -10.11 1.93
C LYS A 208 -21.65 -8.65 1.89
N ARG A 209 -20.72 -7.70 1.86
CA ARG A 209 -20.98 -6.27 1.78
C ARG A 209 -21.05 -5.74 0.33
N LYS A 210 -21.04 -6.63 -0.67
CA LYS A 210 -21.04 -6.32 -2.10
C LYS A 210 -19.81 -5.53 -2.57
N ALA A 211 -18.69 -5.67 -1.87
CA ALA A 211 -17.40 -5.06 -2.17
C ALA A 211 -16.28 -6.12 -2.30
N GLY A 212 -16.65 -7.35 -2.63
CA GLY A 212 -15.73 -8.47 -2.79
C GLY A 212 -15.11 -8.55 -4.19
N PRO A 213 -14.37 -9.65 -4.46
CA PRO A 213 -13.70 -9.85 -5.73
C PRO A 213 -14.64 -9.74 -6.93
N MET A 214 -14.20 -9.03 -7.98
CA MET A 214 -14.95 -8.80 -9.22
C MET A 214 -14.06 -9.01 -10.44
N LEU A 215 -14.64 -9.54 -11.52
CA LEU A 215 -14.00 -9.64 -12.82
C LEU A 215 -14.29 -8.36 -13.62
N PHE A 216 -13.24 -7.63 -14.01
CA PHE A 216 -13.37 -6.38 -14.76
C PHE A 216 -13.17 -6.58 -16.27
N THR A 217 -12.26 -7.47 -16.68
CA THR A 217 -12.06 -7.86 -18.08
C THR A 217 -11.83 -9.36 -18.19
N GLY A 218 -12.21 -9.94 -19.31
CA GLY A 218 -12.14 -11.37 -19.56
C GLY A 218 -13.43 -12.12 -19.21
N SER A 219 -13.33 -13.44 -19.08
CA SER A 219 -14.42 -14.35 -18.72
C SER A 219 -13.92 -15.38 -17.71
N PRO A 220 -14.78 -15.92 -16.81
CA PRO A 220 -14.38 -16.97 -15.87
C PRO A 220 -13.77 -18.21 -16.54
N GLU A 221 -14.19 -18.52 -17.76
CA GLU A 221 -13.74 -19.67 -18.56
C GLU A 221 -12.37 -19.43 -19.22
N ASN A 222 -11.89 -18.17 -19.27
CA ASN A 222 -10.59 -17.86 -19.87
C ASN A 222 -9.46 -18.55 -19.09
N ARG A 223 -8.47 -19.04 -19.85
CA ARG A 223 -7.20 -19.49 -19.26
C ARG A 223 -6.51 -18.30 -18.64
N ALA A 224 -6.06 -18.45 -17.41
CA ALA A 224 -5.42 -17.38 -16.65
C ALA A 224 -4.05 -16.95 -17.24
N GLY A 225 -3.33 -17.88 -17.87
CA GLY A 225 -1.98 -17.62 -18.36
C GLY A 225 -1.01 -17.28 -17.22
N LYS A 226 -0.03 -16.42 -17.48
CA LYS A 226 0.88 -15.90 -16.44
C LYS A 226 0.12 -14.88 -15.60
N ILE A 227 -0.04 -15.17 -14.31
CA ILE A 227 -0.76 -14.31 -13.35
C ILE A 227 0.24 -13.43 -12.62
N VAL A 228 -0.08 -12.15 -12.46
CA VAL A 228 0.69 -11.20 -11.67
C VAL A 228 -0.21 -10.46 -10.69
N VAL A 229 0.37 -10.11 -9.53
CA VAL A 229 -0.26 -9.24 -8.53
C VAL A 229 0.38 -7.87 -8.68
N THR A 230 -0.38 -6.91 -9.18
CA THR A 230 0.05 -5.52 -9.37
C THR A 230 -1.04 -4.57 -8.87
N GLU A 231 -0.74 -3.28 -8.75
CA GLU A 231 -1.68 -2.29 -8.15
C GLU A 231 -2.08 -2.64 -6.70
N PHE A 232 -1.20 -3.37 -5.99
CA PHE A 232 -1.33 -3.71 -4.57
C PHE A 232 -0.35 -2.94 -3.69
N THR A 233 0.62 -2.26 -4.27
CA THR A 233 1.66 -1.53 -3.54
C THR A 233 2.30 -0.48 -4.43
N GLY A 234 2.97 0.49 -3.80
CA GLY A 234 3.63 1.57 -4.50
C GLY A 234 2.77 2.83 -4.62
N GLY A 235 2.02 3.14 -3.57
CA GLY A 235 1.32 4.41 -3.39
C GLY A 235 -0.08 4.44 -3.97
N THR A 236 -0.24 4.62 -5.25
CA THR A 236 -1.54 4.68 -5.93
C THR A 236 -1.45 4.04 -7.31
N GLU A 237 -2.58 4.00 -8.02
CA GLU A 237 -2.69 3.41 -9.36
C GLU A 237 -1.63 3.97 -10.32
N GLY A 238 -0.93 3.07 -10.98
CA GLY A 238 0.14 3.37 -11.92
C GLY A 238 -0.34 3.97 -13.25
N SER A 239 0.45 3.77 -14.30
CA SER A 239 0.12 4.25 -15.64
C SER A 239 -0.71 3.23 -16.41
N LYS A 240 -1.77 3.68 -17.10
CA LYS A 240 -2.58 2.81 -17.97
C LYS A 240 -1.79 2.23 -19.14
N GLU A 241 -0.76 2.94 -19.61
CA GLU A 241 0.12 2.49 -20.70
C GLU A 241 0.93 1.23 -20.33
N MET A 242 0.97 0.85 -19.05
CA MET A 242 1.64 -0.37 -18.60
C MET A 242 0.98 -1.64 -19.17
N TYR A 243 -0.33 -1.62 -19.46
CA TYR A 243 -1.06 -2.82 -19.93
C TYR A 243 -0.52 -3.34 -21.26
N GLU A 244 -0.15 -2.46 -22.19
CA GLU A 244 0.57 -2.85 -23.40
C GLU A 244 1.89 -3.57 -23.09
N LYS A 245 2.63 -3.06 -22.13
CA LYS A 245 3.98 -3.55 -21.82
C LYS A 245 3.95 -4.88 -21.06
N ILE A 246 3.00 -5.06 -20.15
CA ILE A 246 2.82 -6.34 -19.45
C ILE A 246 2.25 -7.42 -20.39
N ALA A 247 1.37 -7.07 -21.32
CA ALA A 247 0.91 -8.00 -22.36
C ALA A 247 2.08 -8.47 -23.23
N ALA A 248 2.94 -7.55 -23.69
CA ALA A 248 4.16 -7.87 -24.43
C ALA A 248 5.14 -8.73 -23.62
N ALA A 249 5.12 -8.65 -22.28
CA ALA A 249 5.89 -9.52 -21.38
C ALA A 249 5.24 -10.89 -21.13
N GLY A 250 4.14 -11.21 -21.83
CA GLY A 250 3.45 -12.48 -21.77
C GLY A 250 2.54 -12.68 -20.56
N ILE A 251 2.11 -11.59 -19.90
CA ILE A 251 1.17 -11.66 -18.79
C ILE A 251 -0.25 -11.81 -19.35
N GLY A 252 -1.01 -12.79 -18.83
CA GLY A 252 -2.37 -13.09 -19.22
C GLY A 252 -3.40 -12.55 -18.24
N THR A 253 -3.05 -12.46 -16.96
CA THR A 253 -4.00 -12.03 -15.92
C THR A 253 -3.33 -11.12 -14.89
N VAL A 254 -4.02 -10.04 -14.55
CA VAL A 254 -3.67 -9.12 -13.46
C VAL A 254 -4.66 -9.31 -12.31
N ILE A 255 -4.15 -9.39 -11.09
CA ILE A 255 -4.92 -9.26 -9.87
C ILE A 255 -4.54 -7.92 -9.24
N GLY A 256 -5.52 -7.01 -9.11
CA GLY A 256 -5.36 -5.67 -8.52
C GLY A 256 -6.34 -5.42 -7.38
N MET A 257 -6.17 -4.33 -6.65
CA MET A 257 -7.09 -3.90 -5.57
C MET A 257 -8.29 -3.12 -6.12
N HIS A 258 -8.03 -2.24 -7.06
CA HIS A 258 -8.98 -1.35 -7.73
C HIS A 258 -8.50 -1.08 -9.16
N MET A 259 -9.33 -0.42 -9.97
CA MET A 259 -8.98 -0.03 -11.32
C MET A 259 -9.93 1.04 -11.84
N HIS A 260 -9.39 2.12 -12.39
CA HIS A 260 -10.16 3.13 -13.10
C HIS A 260 -10.58 2.67 -14.51
N GLU A 261 -11.65 3.24 -15.03
CA GLU A 261 -12.24 2.83 -16.32
C GLU A 261 -11.26 2.94 -17.51
N GLU A 262 -10.36 3.94 -17.50
CA GLU A 262 -9.35 4.09 -18.55
C GLU A 262 -8.33 2.94 -18.54
N HIS A 263 -7.96 2.44 -17.36
CA HIS A 263 -7.10 1.26 -17.20
C HIS A 263 -7.81 -0.01 -17.65
N ARG A 264 -9.12 -0.15 -17.32
CA ARG A 264 -9.93 -1.27 -17.76
C ARG A 264 -9.98 -1.36 -19.27
N LYS A 265 -10.20 -0.23 -19.96
CA LYS A 265 -10.22 -0.16 -21.44
C LYS A 265 -8.88 -0.57 -22.05
N GLU A 266 -7.75 -0.12 -21.49
CA GLU A 266 -6.43 -0.52 -21.98
C GLU A 266 -6.16 -2.01 -21.71
N ALA A 267 -6.54 -2.55 -20.55
CA ALA A 267 -6.42 -3.98 -20.29
C ALA A 267 -7.23 -4.82 -21.25
N GLU A 268 -8.49 -4.44 -21.55
CA GLU A 268 -9.36 -5.10 -22.53
C GLU A 268 -8.77 -5.06 -23.93
N LYS A 269 -8.26 -3.92 -24.36
CA LYS A 269 -7.60 -3.71 -25.65
C LYS A 269 -6.41 -4.64 -25.88
N TYR A 270 -5.64 -4.93 -24.83
CA TYR A 270 -4.49 -5.82 -24.89
C TYR A 270 -4.78 -7.24 -24.39
N HIS A 271 -6.07 -7.60 -24.28
CA HIS A 271 -6.56 -8.93 -23.93
C HIS A 271 -6.03 -9.46 -22.58
N ILE A 272 -5.79 -8.56 -21.62
CA ILE A 272 -5.43 -8.92 -20.24
C ILE A 272 -6.71 -9.19 -19.46
N ASN A 273 -6.82 -10.37 -18.83
CA ASN A 273 -7.84 -10.59 -17.83
C ASN A 273 -7.54 -9.78 -16.58
N VAL A 274 -8.53 -9.13 -15.99
CA VAL A 274 -8.36 -8.33 -14.76
C VAL A 274 -9.35 -8.80 -13.71
N VAL A 275 -8.79 -9.27 -12.61
CA VAL A 275 -9.53 -9.61 -11.39
C VAL A 275 -9.24 -8.57 -10.34
N ILE A 276 -10.25 -7.83 -9.91
CA ILE A 276 -10.16 -6.88 -8.80
C ILE A 276 -10.53 -7.59 -7.52
N ALA A 277 -9.57 -7.73 -6.62
CA ALA A 277 -9.73 -8.41 -5.33
C ALA A 277 -10.61 -7.60 -4.36
N GLY A 278 -10.59 -6.27 -4.48
CA GLY A 278 -11.33 -5.32 -3.66
C GLY A 278 -10.38 -4.47 -2.79
N HIS A 279 -10.58 -3.15 -2.82
CA HIS A 279 -9.67 -2.18 -2.20
C HIS A 279 -9.63 -2.34 -0.67
N MET A 280 -10.70 -1.99 0.03
CA MET A 280 -10.77 -2.04 1.51
C MET A 280 -10.43 -3.41 2.11
N SER A 281 -10.72 -4.48 1.39
CA SER A 281 -10.40 -5.84 1.84
C SER A 281 -8.92 -6.19 1.65
N SER A 282 -8.26 -5.65 0.63
CA SER A 282 -6.83 -5.82 0.40
C SER A 282 -6.01 -5.00 1.39
N ASP A 283 -6.42 -3.75 1.64
CA ASP A 283 -5.84 -2.91 2.70
C ASP A 283 -5.98 -3.59 4.07
N SER A 284 -7.21 -4.09 4.35
CA SER A 284 -7.46 -4.82 5.59
C SER A 284 -6.57 -6.04 5.74
N LEU A 285 -6.28 -6.78 4.65
CA LEU A 285 -5.36 -7.91 4.66
C LEU A 285 -3.96 -7.48 5.09
N GLY A 286 -3.41 -6.42 4.47
CA GLY A 286 -2.09 -5.89 4.80
C GLY A 286 -2.00 -5.35 6.22
N VAL A 287 -2.97 -4.53 6.60
CA VAL A 287 -3.09 -3.96 7.95
C VAL A 287 -3.23 -5.06 8.99
N ASN A 288 -4.05 -6.10 8.76
CA ASN A 288 -4.20 -7.22 9.69
C ASN A 288 -2.89 -7.95 9.95
N LEU A 289 -2.07 -8.16 8.92
CA LEU A 289 -0.75 -8.80 9.07
C LEU A 289 0.18 -7.96 9.95
N PHE A 290 0.15 -6.64 9.82
CA PHE A 290 0.87 -5.71 10.69
C PHE A 290 0.31 -5.75 12.13
N LEU A 291 -1.00 -5.67 12.30
CA LEU A 291 -1.65 -5.66 13.61
C LEU A 291 -1.45 -6.95 14.41
N ASP A 292 -1.37 -8.09 13.73
CA ASP A 292 -1.08 -9.36 14.39
C ASP A 292 0.32 -9.35 15.05
N GLU A 293 1.30 -8.68 14.47
CA GLU A 293 2.62 -8.49 15.09
C GLU A 293 2.54 -7.55 16.31
N LEU A 294 1.68 -6.52 16.27
CA LEU A 294 1.47 -5.62 17.41
C LEU A 294 0.75 -6.32 18.56
N GLU A 295 -0.28 -7.12 18.27
CA GLU A 295 -1.00 -7.88 19.31
C GLU A 295 -0.10 -8.90 20.01
N ARG A 296 0.83 -9.57 19.29
CA ARG A 296 1.82 -10.46 19.90
C ARG A 296 2.75 -9.73 20.88
N LYS A 297 2.86 -8.41 20.76
CA LYS A 297 3.61 -7.53 21.66
C LYS A 297 2.72 -6.92 22.79
N GLY A 298 1.48 -7.38 22.91
CA GLY A 298 0.55 -6.98 23.97
C GLY A 298 -0.23 -5.69 23.69
N VAL A 299 -0.26 -5.20 22.46
CA VAL A 299 -1.03 -4.00 22.09
C VAL A 299 -2.49 -4.35 21.88
N LYS A 300 -3.40 -3.56 22.45
CA LYS A 300 -4.85 -3.67 22.22
C LYS A 300 -5.24 -2.91 20.96
N ILE A 301 -6.02 -3.56 20.10
CA ILE A 301 -6.45 -3.01 18.79
C ILE A 301 -7.94 -2.68 18.85
N VAL A 302 -8.30 -1.47 18.42
CA VAL A 302 -9.68 -1.03 18.17
C VAL A 302 -9.81 -0.75 16.67
N PRO A 303 -10.45 -1.61 15.89
CA PRO A 303 -10.64 -1.42 14.46
C PRO A 303 -11.80 -0.48 14.19
N VAL A 304 -11.62 0.45 13.24
CA VAL A 304 -12.64 1.41 12.78
C VAL A 304 -12.48 1.71 11.29
N SER A 305 -13.25 2.65 10.76
CA SER A 305 -13.08 3.27 9.44
C SER A 305 -12.73 2.26 8.33
N GLY A 306 -13.66 1.34 8.07
CA GLY A 306 -13.57 0.39 6.96
C GLY A 306 -12.70 -0.86 7.21
N LEU A 307 -11.88 -0.89 8.25
CA LEU A 307 -11.00 -2.01 8.54
C LEU A 307 -11.77 -3.29 8.87
N ILE A 308 -11.64 -4.30 8.04
CA ILE A 308 -12.16 -5.66 8.27
C ILE A 308 -11.14 -6.42 9.12
N ARG A 309 -11.26 -6.35 10.45
CA ARG A 309 -10.32 -7.02 11.35
C ARG A 309 -10.48 -8.53 11.30
N VAL A 310 -9.46 -9.22 10.82
CA VAL A 310 -9.29 -10.67 10.84
C VAL A 310 -8.01 -11.00 11.58
N LYS A 311 -8.12 -11.67 12.72
CA LYS A 311 -6.97 -12.08 13.50
C LYS A 311 -6.46 -13.44 13.01
N ARG A 312 -5.17 -13.51 12.68
CA ARG A 312 -4.47 -14.76 12.34
C ARG A 312 -3.70 -15.27 13.55
N LYS A 313 -3.78 -16.59 13.78
CA LYS A 313 -3.08 -17.25 14.88
C LYS A 313 -1.57 -17.33 14.62
#